data_56693c77da51e4adc9aef84cbf294d4a
#
_entry.id   56693c77da51e4adc9aef84cbf294d4a
#
_cell.length_a   1.000
_cell.length_b   1.000
_cell.length_c   1.000
_cell.angle_alpha   90.00
_cell.angle_beta   90.00
_cell.angle_gamma   90.00
#
_symmetry.space_group_name_H-M   'P 1'
#
loop_
_entity.id
_entity.type
_entity.pdbx_description
1 polymer ?
#
loop_
_entity_poly.entity_id
_entity_poly.type
_entity_poly.pdbx_seq_one_letter_code
_entity_poly.pdbx_strand_id
1 'polypeptide(L)'
;RELSAADENGNQVRGESVLHDVSNCYIDSPKRLVGAVGVHDLIIVDTPDALLVADAARSQDVKFVAQELKRRGHDAFRLHRTVSRPWGTYTVLEEGRRFKIKRIVVRPKASLSLQMHHHRSEHWIVVSGMALVEN
;
A
#
# COMPACT_ATOMS: atom_id res chain seq x y z
N ARG A 1 -12.35 1.79 3.14
CA ARG A 1 -13.42 1.99 2.14
C ARG A 1 -13.37 0.79 1.21
N GLU A 2 -14.49 0.13 1.04
CA GLU A 2 -14.67 -1.00 0.14
C GLU A 2 -14.64 -0.50 -1.33
N LEU A 3 -14.37 -1.41 -2.26
CA LEU A 3 -14.55 -1.19 -3.68
C LEU A 3 -16.00 -0.75 -3.95
N SER A 4 -16.18 0.29 -4.74
CA SER A 4 -17.52 0.64 -5.23
C SER A 4 -18.07 -0.47 -6.14
N ALA A 5 -19.38 -0.62 -6.21
CA ALA A 5 -20.00 -1.36 -7.29
C ALA A 5 -19.54 -0.78 -8.64
N ALA A 6 -19.51 -1.61 -9.69
CA ALA A 6 -19.19 -1.13 -11.03
C ALA A 6 -20.17 -0.01 -11.44
N ASP A 7 -19.64 1.04 -12.07
CA ASP A 7 -20.45 2.09 -12.67
C ASP A 7 -21.13 1.62 -13.97
N GLU A 8 -21.91 2.50 -14.61
CA GLU A 8 -22.64 2.21 -15.87
C GLU A 8 -21.72 1.77 -17.01
N ASN A 9 -20.45 2.15 -16.97
CA ASN A 9 -19.42 1.80 -17.96
C ASN A 9 -18.57 0.58 -17.53
N GLY A 10 -18.93 -0.07 -16.43
CA GLY A 10 -18.20 -1.24 -15.92
C GLY A 10 -16.93 -0.90 -15.13
N ASN A 11 -16.71 0.38 -14.78
CA ASN A 11 -15.53 0.75 -14.00
C ASN A 11 -15.74 0.48 -12.51
N GLN A 12 -14.73 -0.06 -11.85
CA GLN A 12 -14.67 -0.21 -10.40
C GLN A 12 -13.60 0.71 -9.83
N VAL A 13 -14.00 1.63 -8.94
CA VAL A 13 -13.11 2.66 -8.42
C VAL A 13 -13.03 2.62 -6.90
N ARG A 14 -11.82 2.64 -6.37
CA ARG A 14 -11.54 2.95 -4.98
C ARG A 14 -10.69 4.21 -4.90
N GLY A 15 -11.24 5.26 -4.34
CA GLY A 15 -10.63 6.58 -4.26
C GLY A 15 -11.41 7.64 -5.01
N GLU A 16 -10.77 8.75 -5.29
CA GLU A 16 -11.34 9.85 -6.06
C GLU A 16 -10.86 9.79 -7.51
N SER A 17 -11.80 9.88 -8.46
CA SER A 17 -11.48 9.82 -9.90
C SER A 17 -12.33 10.77 -10.72
N VAL A 18 -11.76 11.24 -11.83
CA VAL A 18 -12.44 11.96 -12.89
C VAL A 18 -12.22 11.19 -14.19
N LEU A 19 -13.30 10.63 -14.72
CA LEU A 19 -13.28 9.72 -15.86
C LEU A 19 -14.03 10.33 -17.04
N HIS A 20 -13.43 10.30 -18.22
CA HIS A 20 -14.04 10.71 -19.47
C HIS A 20 -13.73 9.69 -20.55
N ASP A 21 -14.77 9.06 -21.12
CA ASP A 21 -14.62 7.98 -22.11
C ASP A 21 -13.75 6.83 -21.57
N VAL A 22 -14.11 6.31 -20.39
CA VAL A 22 -13.40 5.24 -19.68
C VAL A 22 -14.37 4.09 -19.43
N SER A 23 -13.97 2.87 -19.77
CA SER A 23 -14.79 1.68 -19.56
C SER A 23 -14.00 0.44 -19.12
N ASN A 24 -14.65 -0.43 -18.38
CA ASN A 24 -14.14 -1.71 -17.88
C ASN A 24 -12.80 -1.59 -17.15
N CYS A 25 -12.56 -0.46 -16.47
CA CYS A 25 -11.31 -0.21 -15.76
C CYS A 25 -11.46 -0.52 -14.27
N TYR A 26 -10.43 -1.10 -13.70
CA TYR A 26 -10.24 -1.23 -12.26
C TYR A 26 -9.25 -0.17 -11.78
N ILE A 27 -9.70 0.75 -10.93
CA ILE A 27 -8.87 1.86 -10.44
C ILE A 27 -8.83 1.82 -8.90
N ASP A 28 -7.66 1.58 -8.36
CA ASP A 28 -7.39 1.56 -6.94
C ASP A 28 -6.36 2.63 -6.57
N SER A 29 -6.84 3.82 -6.15
CA SER A 29 -6.01 4.94 -5.73
C SER A 29 -6.63 5.64 -4.51
N PRO A 30 -6.44 5.10 -3.29
CA PRO A 30 -7.15 5.60 -2.12
C PRO A 30 -6.70 6.98 -1.64
N LYS A 31 -5.57 7.49 -2.12
CA LYS A 31 -4.96 8.75 -1.64
C LYS A 31 -4.75 9.79 -2.73
N ARG A 32 -4.74 9.40 -3.98
CA ARG A 32 -4.44 10.28 -5.11
C ARG A 32 -5.65 10.36 -6.02
N LEU A 33 -5.99 11.58 -6.48
CA LEU A 33 -6.97 11.78 -7.55
C LEU A 33 -6.43 11.16 -8.84
N VAL A 34 -7.25 10.34 -9.50
CA VAL A 34 -6.95 9.75 -10.81
C VAL A 34 -7.81 10.41 -11.87
N GLY A 35 -7.17 11.06 -12.84
CA GLY A 35 -7.80 11.48 -14.09
C GLY A 35 -7.53 10.46 -15.19
N ALA A 36 -8.58 10.00 -15.87
CA ALA A 36 -8.44 9.10 -17.02
C ALA A 36 -9.34 9.52 -18.16
N VAL A 37 -8.83 9.46 -19.38
CA VAL A 37 -9.54 9.88 -20.60
C VAL A 37 -9.26 8.88 -21.72
N GLY A 38 -10.32 8.39 -22.36
CA GLY A 38 -10.20 7.57 -23.57
C GLY A 38 -9.50 6.24 -23.37
N VAL A 39 -9.62 5.62 -22.20
CA VAL A 39 -8.96 4.34 -21.87
C VAL A 39 -9.96 3.26 -21.50
N HIS A 40 -9.63 2.02 -21.85
CA HIS A 40 -10.51 0.87 -21.70
C HIS A 40 -9.71 -0.34 -21.20
N ASP A 41 -10.39 -1.22 -20.44
CA ASP A 41 -9.85 -2.53 -20.02
C ASP A 41 -8.52 -2.43 -19.26
N LEU A 42 -8.34 -1.40 -18.42
CA LEU A 42 -7.13 -1.19 -17.66
C LEU A 42 -7.28 -1.54 -16.16
N ILE A 43 -6.18 -2.00 -15.60
CA ILE A 43 -5.96 -2.07 -14.15
C ILE A 43 -5.00 -0.96 -13.79
N ILE A 44 -5.44 -0.05 -12.90
CA ILE A 44 -4.63 1.04 -12.36
C ILE A 44 -4.59 0.89 -10.84
N VAL A 45 -3.41 0.65 -10.29
CA VAL A 45 -3.21 0.51 -8.84
C VAL A 45 -2.13 1.47 -8.38
N ASP A 46 -2.54 2.44 -7.57
CA ASP A 46 -1.65 3.44 -6.97
C ASP A 46 -1.38 3.08 -5.51
N THR A 47 -0.12 2.87 -5.21
CA THR A 47 0.39 2.64 -3.86
C THR A 47 1.34 3.78 -3.47
N PRO A 48 1.70 3.94 -2.18
CA PRO A 48 2.69 4.94 -1.78
C PRO A 48 4.03 4.85 -2.51
N ASP A 49 4.37 3.66 -3.03
CA ASP A 49 5.69 3.36 -3.56
C ASP A 49 5.74 3.27 -5.08
N ALA A 50 4.61 2.98 -5.71
CA ALA A 50 4.57 2.73 -7.15
C ALA A 50 3.15 2.88 -7.71
N LEU A 51 3.07 3.24 -8.98
CA LEU A 51 1.86 3.19 -9.79
C LEU A 51 2.00 2.06 -10.80
N LEU A 52 1.07 1.13 -10.78
CA LEU A 52 0.93 0.08 -11.79
C LEU A 52 -0.18 0.45 -12.76
N VAL A 53 0.09 0.36 -14.05
CA VAL A 53 -0.89 0.40 -15.13
C VAL A 53 -0.71 -0.85 -15.97
N ALA A 54 -1.77 -1.62 -16.14
CA ALA A 54 -1.73 -2.86 -16.89
C ALA A 54 -3.03 -3.06 -17.70
N ASP A 55 -2.93 -3.71 -18.83
CA ASP A 55 -4.08 -4.26 -19.53
C ASP A 55 -4.71 -5.38 -18.68
N ALA A 56 -6.03 -5.35 -18.49
CA ALA A 56 -6.73 -6.34 -17.66
C ALA A 56 -6.57 -7.76 -18.19
N ALA A 57 -6.52 -7.94 -19.53
CA ALA A 57 -6.29 -9.24 -20.16
C ALA A 57 -4.86 -9.77 -19.95
N ARG A 58 -3.92 -8.88 -19.60
CA ARG A 58 -2.50 -9.20 -19.38
C ARG A 58 -2.07 -9.14 -17.92
N SER A 59 -2.97 -9.18 -16.98
CA SER A 59 -2.67 -9.10 -15.54
C SER A 59 -1.61 -10.13 -15.07
N GLN A 60 -1.54 -11.29 -15.72
CA GLN A 60 -0.51 -12.31 -15.45
C GLN A 60 0.93 -11.83 -15.75
N ASP A 61 1.09 -10.86 -16.63
CA ASP A 61 2.39 -10.34 -17.05
C ASP A 61 2.98 -9.34 -16.04
N VAL A 62 2.23 -8.91 -15.05
CA VAL A 62 2.73 -8.06 -13.93
C VAL A 62 3.93 -8.68 -13.24
N LYS A 63 4.07 -10.02 -13.27
CA LYS A 63 5.26 -10.74 -12.78
C LYS A 63 6.57 -10.27 -13.43
N PHE A 64 6.54 -9.87 -14.69
CA PHE A 64 7.75 -9.37 -15.40
C PHE A 64 8.21 -8.02 -14.83
N VAL A 65 7.28 -7.13 -14.49
CA VAL A 65 7.60 -5.86 -13.80
C VAL A 65 8.23 -6.13 -12.44
N ALA A 66 7.65 -7.04 -11.66
CA ALA A 66 8.19 -7.43 -10.35
C ALA A 66 9.60 -8.05 -10.47
N GLN A 67 9.84 -8.91 -11.48
CA GLN A 67 11.16 -9.49 -11.73
C GLN A 67 12.19 -8.43 -12.10
N GLU A 68 11.82 -7.46 -12.93
CA GLU A 68 12.71 -6.37 -13.36
C GLU A 68 13.04 -5.43 -12.19
N LEU A 69 12.05 -5.09 -11.33
CA LEU A 69 12.30 -4.32 -10.12
C LEU A 69 13.27 -5.04 -9.18
N LYS A 70 13.13 -6.37 -9.05
CA LYS A 70 14.05 -7.21 -8.28
C LYS A 70 15.47 -7.16 -8.87
N ARG A 71 15.60 -7.31 -10.19
CA ARG A 71 16.88 -7.27 -10.89
C ARG A 71 17.60 -5.93 -10.71
N ARG A 72 16.85 -4.82 -10.72
CA ARG A 72 17.38 -3.46 -10.47
C ARG A 72 17.65 -3.18 -9.00
N GLY A 73 17.28 -4.06 -8.09
CA GLY A 73 17.39 -3.82 -6.65
C GLY A 73 16.51 -2.65 -6.16
N HIS A 74 15.43 -2.34 -6.90
CA HIS A 74 14.58 -1.19 -6.61
C HIS A 74 13.83 -1.39 -5.30
N ASP A 75 13.74 -0.35 -4.48
CA ASP A 75 13.12 -0.42 -3.14
C ASP A 75 11.63 -0.77 -3.20
N ALA A 76 10.92 -0.39 -4.26
CA ALA A 76 9.51 -0.77 -4.47
C ALA A 76 9.28 -2.29 -4.53
N PHE A 77 10.29 -3.09 -4.86
CA PHE A 77 10.22 -4.55 -4.78
C PHE A 77 10.36 -5.06 -3.34
N ARG A 78 11.17 -4.40 -2.53
CA ARG A 78 11.53 -4.84 -1.17
C ARG A 78 10.57 -4.32 -0.10
N LEU A 79 9.90 -3.21 -0.35
CA LEU A 79 9.17 -2.46 0.65
C LEU A 79 7.68 -2.39 0.30
N HIS A 80 6.92 -3.39 0.73
CA HIS A 80 5.56 -3.07 1.12
C HIS A 80 5.69 -2.16 2.35
N ARG A 81 5.58 -0.85 2.17
CA ARG A 81 5.69 0.11 3.28
C ARG A 81 4.70 -0.22 4.39
N THR A 82 3.55 -0.74 4.05
CA THR A 82 2.54 -1.17 5.02
C THR A 82 2.41 -2.69 5.02
N VAL A 83 2.68 -3.30 6.15
CA VAL A 83 2.59 -4.74 6.38
C VAL A 83 1.47 -5.02 7.37
N SER A 84 0.55 -5.92 6.99
CA SER A 84 -0.50 -6.42 7.88
C SER A 84 0.03 -7.52 8.82
N ARG A 85 -0.43 -7.48 10.07
CA ARG A 85 -0.13 -8.45 11.11
C ARG A 85 -1.42 -8.82 11.86
N PRO A 86 -1.47 -9.94 12.60
CA PRO A 86 -2.65 -10.30 13.40
C PRO A 86 -3.08 -9.21 14.37
N TRP A 87 -2.14 -8.44 14.91
CA TRP A 87 -2.38 -7.36 15.85
C TRP A 87 -2.71 -5.99 15.20
N GLY A 88 -2.53 -5.84 13.89
CA GLY A 88 -2.74 -4.56 13.20
C GLY A 88 -1.86 -4.40 11.97
N THR A 89 -1.28 -3.23 11.81
CA THR A 89 -0.38 -2.94 10.68
C THR A 89 0.85 -2.15 11.14
N TYR A 90 1.94 -2.27 10.42
CA TYR A 90 3.01 -1.29 10.50
C TYR A 90 3.35 -0.74 9.11
N THR A 91 3.69 0.53 9.07
CA THR A 91 4.13 1.22 7.86
C THR A 91 5.53 1.78 8.08
N VAL A 92 6.48 1.44 7.21
CA VAL A 92 7.79 2.08 7.21
C VAL A 92 7.63 3.48 6.64
N LEU A 93 7.89 4.51 7.44
CA LEU A 93 7.80 5.92 7.03
C LEU A 93 9.10 6.39 6.41
N GLU A 94 10.21 6.02 7.03
CA GLU A 94 11.54 6.37 6.58
C GLU A 94 12.56 5.31 7.03
N GLU A 95 13.56 5.06 6.20
CA GLU A 95 14.64 4.13 6.50
C GLU A 95 15.96 4.70 5.99
N GLY A 96 16.94 4.77 6.84
CA GLY A 96 18.29 5.18 6.54
C GLY A 96 19.30 4.10 6.93
N ARG A 97 20.57 4.37 6.69
CA ARG A 97 21.66 3.40 6.93
C ARG A 97 21.70 2.87 8.38
N ARG A 98 21.28 3.67 9.35
CA ARG A 98 21.37 3.35 10.78
C ARG A 98 20.10 3.60 11.57
N PHE A 99 18.98 3.90 10.90
CA PHE A 99 17.70 4.15 11.54
C PHE A 99 16.54 3.68 10.67
N LYS A 100 15.39 3.44 11.32
CA LYS A 100 14.11 3.14 10.67
C LYS A 100 12.98 3.75 11.48
N ILE A 101 12.13 4.51 10.81
CA ILE A 101 10.91 5.08 11.40
C ILE A 101 9.71 4.29 10.91
N LYS A 102 8.89 3.82 11.85
CA LYS A 102 7.66 3.08 11.56
C LYS A 102 6.47 3.74 12.21
N ARG A 103 5.34 3.74 11.51
CA ARG A 103 4.03 3.92 12.13
C ARG A 103 3.43 2.55 12.40
N ILE A 104 3.03 2.31 13.65
CA ILE A 104 2.38 1.07 14.06
C ILE A 104 0.95 1.40 14.46
N VAL A 105 0.00 0.66 13.90
CA VAL A 105 -1.43 0.77 14.24
C VAL A 105 -1.85 -0.57 14.84
N VAL A 106 -2.15 -0.55 16.12
CA VAL A 106 -2.58 -1.74 16.88
C VAL A 106 -4.08 -1.73 17.03
N ARG A 107 -4.74 -2.85 16.76
CA ARG A 107 -6.18 -3.00 16.98
C ARG A 107 -6.49 -2.93 18.47
N PRO A 108 -7.67 -2.43 18.86
CA PRO A 108 -8.10 -2.47 20.25
C PRO A 108 -7.96 -3.87 20.85
N LYS A 109 -7.38 -3.98 22.04
CA LYS A 109 -7.13 -5.24 22.76
C LYS A 109 -6.15 -6.19 22.12
N ALA A 110 -5.46 -5.80 21.05
CA ALA A 110 -4.36 -6.58 20.48
C ALA A 110 -3.01 -6.17 21.11
N SER A 111 -2.06 -7.07 21.07
CA SER A 111 -0.71 -6.85 21.59
C SER A 111 0.36 -7.29 20.60
N LEU A 112 1.49 -6.60 20.62
CA LEU A 112 2.69 -7.05 19.94
C LEU A 112 3.42 -8.08 20.83
N SER A 113 4.17 -8.98 20.19
CA SER A 113 5.04 -9.90 20.92
C SER A 113 6.12 -9.14 21.67
N LEU A 114 6.46 -9.61 22.86
CA LEU A 114 7.61 -9.13 23.60
C LEU A 114 8.89 -9.44 22.79
N GLN A 115 9.71 -8.42 22.58
CA GLN A 115 10.95 -8.54 21.80
C GLN A 115 12.09 -7.83 22.54
N MET A 116 13.25 -8.44 22.56
CA MET A 116 14.47 -7.86 23.11
C MET A 116 15.48 -7.62 21.98
N HIS A 117 16.12 -6.46 22.00
CA HIS A 117 17.10 -6.06 21.00
C HIS A 117 18.44 -5.71 21.66
N HIS A 118 19.50 -6.45 21.30
CA HIS A 118 20.83 -6.26 21.89
C HIS A 118 21.65 -5.12 21.26
N HIS A 119 21.33 -4.71 20.02
CA HIS A 119 22.19 -3.80 19.24
C HIS A 119 21.47 -2.58 18.68
N ARG A 120 20.26 -2.29 19.16
CA ARG A 120 19.51 -1.10 18.76
C ARG A 120 18.69 -0.55 19.92
N SER A 121 18.56 0.77 19.97
CA SER A 121 17.60 1.46 20.82
C SER A 121 16.30 1.71 20.08
N GLU A 122 15.19 1.70 20.79
CA GLU A 122 13.87 2.04 20.26
C GLU A 122 13.26 3.19 21.06
N HIS A 123 12.66 4.13 20.35
CA HIS A 123 11.90 5.24 20.92
C HIS A 123 10.45 5.14 20.45
N TRP A 124 9.52 5.08 21.38
CA TRP A 124 8.10 4.94 21.09
C TRP A 124 7.37 6.24 21.41
N ILE A 125 6.57 6.71 20.46
CA ILE A 125 5.71 7.90 20.60
C ILE A 125 4.28 7.46 20.35
N VAL A 126 3.40 7.57 21.36
CA VAL A 126 1.97 7.32 21.23
C VAL A 126 1.33 8.58 20.63
N VAL A 127 0.88 8.49 19.38
CA VAL A 127 0.25 9.61 18.67
C VAL A 127 -1.25 9.67 18.94
N SER A 128 -1.89 8.52 19.13
CA SER A 128 -3.33 8.41 19.39
C SER A 128 -3.64 7.13 20.17
N GLY A 129 -4.61 7.18 21.06
CA GLY A 129 -5.00 6.08 21.92
C GLY A 129 -4.15 5.93 23.16
N MET A 130 -4.17 4.74 23.74
CA MET A 130 -3.43 4.38 24.96
C MET A 130 -2.72 3.05 24.74
N ALA A 131 -1.46 2.96 25.14
CA ALA A 131 -0.67 1.75 25.07
C ALA A 131 -0.13 1.39 26.46
N LEU A 132 -0.19 0.10 26.80
CA LEU A 132 0.56 -0.46 27.91
C LEU A 132 1.86 -1.00 27.36
N VAL A 133 2.98 -0.55 27.90
CA VAL A 133 4.34 -0.99 27.49
C VAL A 133 4.98 -1.73 28.65
N GLU A 134 5.41 -2.96 28.39
CA GLU A 134 6.18 -3.77 29.35
C GLU A 134 7.67 -3.74 28.92
N ASN A 135 8.55 -3.42 29.88
CA ASN A 135 10.02 -3.39 29.71
C ASN A 135 10.67 -4.57 30.41
#